data_f686c1b7f4198b233caf6b7b4274ba33
#
_entry.id   f686c1b7f4198b233caf6b7b4274ba33
#
_cell.length_a   1.000
_cell.length_b   1.000
_cell.length_c   1.000
_cell.angle_alpha   90.00
_cell.angle_beta   90.00
_cell.angle_gamma   90.00
#
_symmetry.space_group_name_H-M   'P 1'
#
loop_
_entity.id
_entity.type
_entity.pdbx_description
1 polymer ?
#
loop_
_entity_poly.entity_id
_entity_poly.type
_entity_poly.pdbx_seq_one_letter_code
_entity_poly.pdbx_strand_id
1 'polypeptide(L)'
;SNLLFIRATHKQVHDFQKLYSVIGFVITSIDGKRTPLVVPDSQMENFIKVASHYEADLVYYRPDELNLNKGDYVRIIGGAFNGAKGQLVKLVGKRNKRFVVTIPNILSATVDLKPEFIQKITKEEFYNEQD
;
A
#
# COMPACT_ATOMS: atom_id res chain seq x y z
N SER A 1 -0.62 5.81 -17.22
CA SER A 1 0.11 4.54 -17.19
C SER A 1 -0.49 3.60 -16.17
N ASN A 2 -0.47 2.33 -16.47
CA ASN A 2 -1.01 1.31 -15.59
C ASN A 2 0.11 0.62 -14.82
N LEU A 3 -0.10 0.39 -13.53
CA LEU A 3 0.81 -0.37 -12.70
C LEU A 3 0.34 -1.81 -12.60
N LEU A 4 1.30 -2.73 -12.60
CA LEU A 4 1.07 -4.14 -12.42
C LEU A 4 2.05 -4.67 -11.38
N PHE A 5 1.55 -5.45 -10.43
CA PHE A 5 2.38 -6.12 -9.43
C PHE A 5 2.48 -7.59 -9.77
N ILE A 6 3.70 -8.10 -9.81
CA ILE A 6 3.95 -9.51 -10.16
C ILE A 6 4.75 -10.15 -9.03
N ARG A 7 4.28 -11.30 -8.53
CA ARG A 7 5.03 -12.11 -7.59
C ARG A 7 5.86 -13.14 -8.36
N ALA A 8 7.15 -12.83 -8.52
CA ALA A 8 8.03 -13.66 -9.32
C ALA A 8 9.49 -13.35 -8.96
N THR A 9 10.41 -14.24 -9.38
CA THR A 9 11.83 -13.95 -9.28
C THR A 9 12.21 -12.89 -10.31
N HIS A 10 13.33 -12.22 -10.08
CA HIS A 10 13.87 -11.25 -11.03
C HIS A 10 14.08 -11.89 -12.40
N LYS A 11 14.59 -13.11 -12.45
CA LYS A 11 14.82 -13.84 -13.69
C LYS A 11 13.51 -14.09 -14.44
N GLN A 12 12.46 -14.53 -13.72
CA GLN A 12 11.15 -14.79 -14.33
C GLN A 12 10.56 -13.53 -14.97
N VAL A 13 10.64 -12.39 -14.28
CA VAL A 13 10.14 -11.13 -14.82
C VAL A 13 10.98 -10.68 -16.01
N HIS A 14 12.30 -10.83 -15.94
CA HIS A 14 13.20 -10.48 -17.03
C HIS A 14 12.89 -11.29 -18.29
N ASP A 15 12.68 -12.61 -18.14
CA ASP A 15 12.32 -13.49 -19.26
C ASP A 15 10.95 -13.10 -19.85
N PHE A 16 9.98 -12.77 -18.99
CA PHE A 16 8.67 -12.31 -19.41
C PHE A 16 8.77 -11.00 -20.20
N GLN A 17 9.62 -10.08 -19.75
CA GLN A 17 9.82 -8.79 -20.38
C GLN A 17 10.41 -8.91 -21.79
N LYS A 18 11.23 -9.95 -22.05
CA LYS A 18 11.76 -10.23 -23.39
C LYS A 18 10.65 -10.57 -24.38
N LEU A 19 9.58 -11.21 -23.89
CA LEU A 19 8.43 -11.58 -24.73
C LEU A 19 7.46 -10.41 -24.92
N TYR A 20 7.38 -9.50 -23.95
CA TYR A 20 6.42 -8.41 -23.94
C TYR A 20 7.18 -7.09 -23.68
N SER A 21 7.69 -6.49 -24.73
CA SER A 21 8.56 -5.32 -24.65
C SER A 21 7.87 -4.05 -24.11
N VAL A 22 6.54 -4.04 -24.07
CA VAL A 22 5.79 -2.90 -23.51
C VAL A 22 5.81 -2.87 -21.98
N ILE A 23 6.29 -3.93 -21.34
CA ILE A 23 6.37 -4.04 -19.89
C ILE A 23 7.77 -3.64 -19.43
N GLY A 24 7.84 -2.72 -18.48
CA GLY A 24 9.10 -2.29 -17.89
C GLY A 24 9.03 -2.32 -16.37
N PHE A 25 10.18 -2.41 -15.73
CA PHE A 25 10.29 -2.30 -14.29
C PHE A 25 10.07 -0.86 -13.84
N VAL A 26 9.41 -0.69 -12.68
CA VAL A 26 9.49 0.56 -11.92
C VAL A 26 10.87 0.59 -11.27
N ILE A 27 11.63 1.63 -11.53
CA ILE A 27 13.01 1.74 -11.08
C ILE A 27 13.10 2.66 -9.87
N THR A 28 13.85 2.22 -8.87
CA THR A 28 14.21 3.03 -7.71
C THR A 28 15.73 3.12 -7.62
N SER A 29 16.24 3.97 -6.72
CA SER A 29 17.67 4.11 -6.48
C SER A 29 18.00 3.60 -5.08
N ILE A 30 18.93 2.65 -4.99
CA ILE A 30 19.44 2.13 -3.73
C ILE A 30 20.97 2.27 -3.76
N ASP A 31 21.52 3.02 -2.79
CA ASP A 31 22.97 3.29 -2.70
C ASP A 31 23.55 3.82 -4.01
N GLY A 32 22.79 4.71 -4.67
CA GLY A 32 23.21 5.32 -5.93
C GLY A 32 23.04 4.43 -7.16
N LYS A 33 22.55 3.22 -7.00
CA LYS A 33 22.32 2.30 -8.13
C LYS A 33 20.84 2.26 -8.49
N ARG A 34 20.58 2.28 -9.79
CA ARG A 34 19.22 2.10 -10.32
C ARG A 34 18.86 0.62 -10.23
N THR A 35 17.78 0.34 -9.52
CA THR A 35 17.36 -1.02 -9.19
C THR A 35 15.88 -1.17 -9.43
N PRO A 36 15.39 -2.31 -9.95
CA PRO A 36 13.95 -2.56 -9.99
C PRO A 36 13.33 -2.49 -8.60
N LEU A 37 12.19 -1.82 -8.49
CA LEU A 37 11.48 -1.71 -7.23
C LEU A 37 10.89 -3.07 -6.84
N VAL A 38 11.20 -3.52 -5.63
CA VAL A 38 10.64 -4.74 -5.05
C VAL A 38 9.75 -4.34 -3.87
N VAL A 39 8.51 -4.83 -3.87
CA VAL A 39 7.59 -4.63 -2.75
C VAL A 39 7.71 -5.84 -1.83
N PRO A 40 8.07 -5.66 -0.54
CA PRO A 40 8.10 -6.77 0.40
C PRO A 40 6.75 -7.49 0.49
N ASP A 41 6.76 -8.80 0.65
CA ASP A 41 5.54 -9.62 0.68
C ASP A 41 4.57 -9.14 1.75
N SER A 42 5.05 -8.78 2.94
CA SER A 42 4.19 -8.29 4.03
C SER A 42 3.44 -7.03 3.66
N GLN A 43 4.10 -6.09 2.98
CA GLN A 43 3.45 -4.86 2.50
C GLN A 43 2.41 -5.16 1.44
N MET A 44 2.71 -6.05 0.53
CA MET A 44 1.78 -6.42 -0.54
C MET A 44 0.56 -7.16 0.03
N GLU A 45 0.76 -8.08 0.96
CA GLU A 45 -0.33 -8.80 1.61
C GLU A 45 -1.26 -7.84 2.35
N ASN A 46 -0.70 -6.87 3.07
CA ASN A 46 -1.46 -5.86 3.78
C ASN A 46 -2.28 -4.99 2.81
N PHE A 47 -1.65 -4.58 1.72
CA PHE A 47 -2.31 -3.78 0.69
C PHE A 47 -3.46 -4.56 0.03
N ILE A 48 -3.25 -5.83 -0.29
CA ILE A 48 -4.26 -6.69 -0.93
C ILE A 48 -5.46 -6.90 -0.01
N LYS A 49 -5.26 -7.02 1.31
CA LYS A 49 -6.38 -7.13 2.27
C LYS A 49 -7.42 -6.04 2.10
N VAL A 50 -6.98 -4.86 1.69
CA VAL A 50 -7.87 -3.72 1.49
C VAL A 50 -8.28 -3.61 0.03
N ALA A 51 -7.31 -3.63 -0.89
CA ALA A 51 -7.53 -3.35 -2.30
C ALA A 51 -8.34 -4.43 -3.03
N SER A 52 -8.40 -5.65 -2.49
CA SER A 52 -9.19 -6.71 -3.07
C SER A 52 -10.70 -6.60 -2.80
N HIS A 53 -11.12 -5.69 -1.92
CA HIS A 53 -12.53 -5.48 -1.61
C HIS A 53 -13.11 -4.41 -2.54
N TYR A 54 -13.38 -4.79 -3.77
CA TYR A 54 -13.85 -3.86 -4.81
C TYR A 54 -15.25 -3.28 -4.54
N GLU A 55 -16.05 -3.91 -3.67
CA GLU A 55 -17.33 -3.38 -3.24
C GLU A 55 -17.21 -2.27 -2.20
N ALA A 56 -16.03 -2.07 -1.63
CA ALA A 56 -15.78 -0.98 -0.70
C ALA A 56 -15.59 0.34 -1.46
N ASP A 57 -15.74 1.45 -0.74
CA ASP A 57 -15.50 2.79 -1.30
C ASP A 57 -14.00 3.07 -1.36
N LEU A 58 -13.32 2.40 -2.30
CA LEU A 58 -11.88 2.52 -2.50
C LEU A 58 -11.54 3.74 -3.37
N VAL A 59 -10.63 4.56 -2.89
CA VAL A 59 -10.06 5.67 -3.66
C VAL A 59 -8.56 5.57 -3.62
N TYR A 60 -7.92 5.64 -4.78
CA TYR A 60 -6.46 5.54 -4.90
C TYR A 60 -5.82 6.90 -5.06
N TYR A 61 -4.65 7.06 -4.46
CA TYR A 61 -3.87 8.30 -4.51
C TYR A 61 -2.43 8.01 -4.86
N ARG A 62 -1.81 8.95 -5.57
CA ARG A 62 -0.36 8.92 -5.81
C ARG A 62 0.38 9.43 -4.57
N PRO A 63 1.69 9.12 -4.44
CA PRO A 63 2.46 9.51 -3.25
C PRO A 63 2.41 10.99 -2.93
N ASP A 64 2.38 11.86 -3.94
CA ASP A 64 2.38 13.30 -3.78
C ASP A 64 1.03 13.89 -3.42
N GLU A 65 -0.03 13.09 -3.45
CA GLU A 65 -1.39 13.56 -3.18
C GLU A 65 -1.79 13.46 -1.70
N LEU A 66 -1.02 12.74 -0.89
CA LEU A 66 -1.32 12.52 0.53
C LEU A 66 -0.16 12.94 1.43
N ASN A 67 -0.49 13.53 2.57
CA ASN A 67 0.48 13.79 3.63
C ASN A 67 0.38 12.71 4.71
N LEU A 68 1.17 11.66 4.56
CA LEU A 68 1.17 10.52 5.47
C LEU A 68 1.91 10.80 6.79
N ASN A 69 2.68 11.89 6.86
CA ASN A 69 3.42 12.23 8.08
C ASN A 69 2.53 12.59 9.26
N LYS A 70 1.29 12.99 8.99
CA LYS A 70 0.31 13.39 10.02
C LYS A 70 -0.71 12.30 10.32
N GLY A 71 -0.59 11.13 9.71
CA GLY A 71 -1.53 10.05 9.92
C GLY A 71 -1.17 9.20 11.14
N ASP A 72 -2.16 8.90 11.99
CA ASP A 72 -1.99 7.96 13.09
C ASP A 72 -1.89 6.55 12.55
N TYR A 73 -0.99 5.75 13.13
CA TYR A 73 -0.89 4.32 12.77
C TYR A 73 -1.96 3.52 13.47
N VAL A 74 -2.61 2.64 12.71
CA VAL A 74 -3.74 1.84 13.23
C VAL A 74 -3.73 0.42 12.67
N ARG A 75 -4.37 -0.47 13.39
CA ARG A 75 -4.72 -1.83 12.95
C ARG A 75 -6.22 -1.96 12.92
N ILE A 76 -6.75 -2.62 11.90
CA ILE A 76 -8.18 -2.88 11.82
C ILE A 76 -8.50 -4.15 12.56
N ILE A 77 -9.51 -4.09 13.42
CA ILE A 77 -9.98 -5.22 14.22
C ILE A 77 -11.38 -5.58 13.77
N GLY A 78 -11.54 -6.78 13.23
CA GLY A 78 -12.82 -7.27 12.75
C GLY A 78 -13.21 -6.77 11.37
N GLY A 79 -14.25 -7.33 10.81
CA GLY A 79 -14.76 -6.95 9.50
C GLY A 79 -13.90 -7.45 8.34
N ALA A 80 -14.20 -6.94 7.14
CA ALA A 80 -13.56 -7.36 5.90
C ALA A 80 -12.06 -7.09 5.86
N PHE A 81 -11.61 -6.03 6.54
CA PHE A 81 -10.20 -5.62 6.53
C PHE A 81 -9.45 -6.07 7.79
N ASN A 82 -9.96 -7.06 8.51
CA ASN A 82 -9.36 -7.50 9.77
C ASN A 82 -7.87 -7.80 9.63
N GLY A 83 -7.08 -7.25 10.54
CA GLY A 83 -5.63 -7.43 10.58
C GLY A 83 -4.84 -6.48 9.69
N ALA A 84 -5.49 -5.68 8.85
CA ALA A 84 -4.79 -4.71 8.02
C ALA A 84 -4.20 -3.60 8.88
N LYS A 85 -2.95 -3.22 8.60
CA LYS A 85 -2.29 -2.08 9.23
C LYS A 85 -2.21 -0.93 8.23
N GLY A 86 -2.41 0.28 8.72
CA GLY A 86 -2.33 1.47 7.88
C GLY A 86 -2.31 2.73 8.71
N GLN A 87 -2.78 3.81 8.11
CA GLN A 87 -2.84 5.10 8.77
C GLN A 87 -4.24 5.71 8.62
N LEU A 88 -4.65 6.49 9.62
CA LEU A 88 -5.81 7.35 9.49
C LEU A 88 -5.34 8.72 9.04
N VAL A 89 -5.80 9.17 7.89
CA VAL A 89 -5.35 10.41 7.27
C VAL A 89 -6.53 11.31 6.95
N LYS A 90 -6.41 12.58 7.32
CA LYS A 90 -7.38 13.60 6.96
C LYS A 90 -7.13 14.06 5.53
N LEU A 91 -8.12 13.91 4.67
CA LEU A 91 -8.02 14.34 3.28
C LEU A 91 -8.65 15.72 3.10
N VAL A 92 -8.12 16.49 2.16
CA VAL A 92 -8.65 17.81 1.82
C VAL A 92 -10.09 17.67 1.33
N GLY A 93 -10.98 18.47 1.89
CA GLY A 93 -12.39 18.46 1.52
C GLY A 93 -13.22 17.32 2.10
N LYS A 94 -12.62 16.46 2.92
CA LYS A 94 -13.34 15.36 3.58
C LYS A 94 -13.52 15.66 5.06
N ARG A 95 -14.71 15.32 5.59
CA ARG A 95 -15.02 15.55 7.00
C ARG A 95 -14.28 14.57 7.90
N ASN A 96 -14.28 13.30 7.53
CA ASN A 96 -13.72 12.23 8.33
C ASN A 96 -12.36 11.79 7.78
N LYS A 97 -11.51 11.27 8.69
CA LYS A 97 -10.26 10.63 8.29
C LYS A 97 -10.58 9.34 7.55
N ARG A 98 -9.75 9.01 6.58
CA ARG A 98 -9.85 7.73 5.85
C ARG A 98 -8.72 6.80 6.27
N PHE A 99 -8.99 5.51 6.21
CA PHE A 99 -7.97 4.48 6.41
C PHE A 99 -7.17 4.34 5.13
N VAL A 100 -5.84 4.39 5.26
CA VAL A 100 -4.92 4.39 4.13
C VAL A 100 -3.93 3.24 4.27
N VAL A 101 -3.83 2.41 3.23
CA VAL A 101 -2.76 1.43 3.07
C VAL A 101 -1.86 1.89 1.93
N THR A 102 -0.55 1.75 2.10
CA THR A 102 0.42 2.35 1.19
C THR A 102 1.44 1.34 0.71
N ILE A 103 1.70 1.34 -0.60
CA ILE A 103 2.94 0.81 -1.17
C ILE A 103 3.86 2.02 -1.29
N PRO A 104 4.93 2.11 -0.47
CA PRO A 104 5.75 3.31 -0.41
C PRO A 104 6.25 3.78 -1.77
N ASN A 105 6.10 5.06 -2.02
CA ASN A 105 6.52 5.75 -3.25
C ASN A 105 5.79 5.33 -4.54
N ILE A 106 4.76 4.50 -4.43
CA ILE A 106 4.03 4.00 -5.60
C ILE A 106 2.56 4.41 -5.56
N LEU A 107 1.84 3.99 -4.50
CA LEU A 107 0.38 4.06 -4.51
C LEU A 107 -0.18 3.93 -3.11
N SER A 108 -1.25 4.65 -2.83
CA SER A 108 -2.05 4.47 -1.61
C SER A 108 -3.49 4.17 -1.98
N ALA A 109 -4.09 3.22 -1.27
CA ALA A 109 -5.51 2.94 -1.35
C ALA A 109 -6.17 3.42 -0.06
N THR A 110 -7.32 4.08 -0.19
CA THR A 110 -8.05 4.63 0.97
C THR A 110 -9.48 4.12 1.00
N VAL A 111 -9.98 3.90 2.20
CA VAL A 111 -11.39 3.51 2.44
C VAL A 111 -11.94 4.25 3.65
N ASP A 112 -13.27 4.41 3.67
CA ASP A 112 -13.98 4.85 4.87
C ASP A 112 -14.17 3.67 5.82
N LEU A 113 -13.90 3.89 7.11
CA LEU A 113 -14.09 2.88 8.14
C LEU A 113 -14.88 3.43 9.33
N LYS A 114 -15.62 2.54 9.97
CA LYS A 114 -16.28 2.84 11.23
C LYS A 114 -15.26 2.84 12.37
N PRO A 115 -15.31 3.85 13.28
CA PRO A 115 -14.32 3.96 14.35
C PRO A 115 -14.18 2.73 15.27
N GLU A 116 -15.25 1.97 15.45
CA GLU A 116 -15.23 0.79 16.33
C GLU A 116 -14.36 -0.36 15.85
N PHE A 117 -13.89 -0.29 14.60
CA PHE A 117 -13.01 -1.32 14.04
C PHE A 117 -11.54 -0.93 14.08
N ILE A 118 -11.19 0.15 14.75
CA ILE A 118 -9.85 0.73 14.66
C ILE A 118 -9.14 0.65 16.01
N GLN A 119 -7.92 0.08 16.00
CA GLN A 119 -7.01 0.07 17.14
C GLN A 119 -5.79 0.93 16.84
N LYS A 120 -5.50 1.91 17.69
CA LYS A 120 -4.27 2.68 17.59
C LYS A 120 -3.07 1.81 17.90
N ILE A 121 -2.02 1.91 17.09
CA ILE A 121 -0.76 1.20 17.30
C ILE A 121 0.40 2.19 17.22
N THR A 122 1.57 1.76 17.69
CA THR A 122 2.78 2.57 17.59
C THR A 122 3.38 2.45 16.19
N LYS A 123 4.25 3.39 15.86
CA LYS A 123 5.01 3.33 14.61
C LYS A 123 5.86 2.05 14.54
N GLU A 124 6.44 1.65 15.68
CA GLU A 124 7.23 0.41 15.78
C GLU A 124 6.37 -0.81 15.47
N GLU A 125 5.18 -0.90 16.05
CA GLU A 125 4.25 -1.99 15.77
C GLU A 125 3.82 -2.01 14.30
N PHE A 126 3.66 -0.84 13.70
CA PHE A 126 3.29 -0.73 12.30
C PHE A 126 4.36 -1.35 11.39
N TYR A 127 5.64 -1.09 11.66
CA TYR A 127 6.75 -1.59 10.85
C TYR A 127 7.25 -2.97 11.26
N ASN A 128 6.69 -3.57 12.32
CA ASN A 128 7.05 -4.92 12.76
C ASN A 128 6.30 -5.94 11.92
N GLU A 129 7.02 -6.65 11.06
CA GLU A 129 6.45 -7.63 10.13
C GLU A 129 5.99 -8.92 10.80
N GLN A 130 6.41 -9.17 12.04
CA GLN A 130 6.05 -10.38 12.77
C GLN A 130 4.72 -10.26 13.53
N ASP A 131 4.12 -9.11 13.53
CA ASP A 131 2.83 -8.90 14.20
C ASP A 131 1.67 -9.58 13.46
#